data_b30d89b99a84aeeb012b95da8f4f4887
#
_entry.id   b30d89b99a84aeeb012b95da8f4f4887
#
_cell.length_a   1.000
_cell.length_b   1.000
_cell.length_c   1.000
_cell.angle_alpha   90.00
_cell.angle_beta   90.00
_cell.angle_gamma   90.00
#
_symmetry.space_group_name_H-M   'P 1'
#
loop_
_entity.id
_entity.type
_entity.pdbx_description
1 polymer ?
#
loop_
_entity_poly.entity_id
_entity_poly.type
_entity_poly.pdbx_seq_one_letter_code
_entity_poly.pdbx_strand_id
1 'polypeptide(L)'
;MIIPALKQVGQRVSRLDRMLITIIVLLTSVFPVELFPNAPPLPKGIDGQYSGRQGQVVLVKVAVREEPTDVTGTFLDRTIPFFREMRTGEPSGYLGLVGIDMQDAPGTYELAVTVKYGEKVQRLSYHVLVSKEKFAVEHLKLPKDKVDLDEKTLARWKAEQEQVRRALADNSALRLWQSSFVEPVNGKRTGIFGSVRIMNGQPRNPHNGEDIGAPLGADVAATNDGVVRLVVDHVFSGRGVFVDHGLGFYSMYFHLSEVLVKEGDLIQAGQIIGKVGATGRATGPHLHWGVKLNGARVNPYALLQLPFPSRSLPGATSVAPPPSSEISPEALPVKE
;
A
#
# COMPACT_ATOMS: atom_id res chain seq x y z
N MET A 1 21.19 -39.84 -50.22
CA MET A 1 20.26 -39.82 -49.09
C MET A 1 20.89 -38.90 -48.04
N ILE A 2 20.48 -37.64 -48.00
CA ILE A 2 21.20 -36.53 -47.35
C ILE A 2 20.37 -36.13 -46.15
N ILE A 3 20.96 -36.13 -44.99
CA ILE A 3 20.40 -35.65 -43.71
C ILE A 3 20.80 -34.18 -43.59
N PRO A 4 19.90 -33.23 -43.39
CA PRO A 4 20.28 -31.84 -43.10
C PRO A 4 20.44 -31.59 -41.60
N ALA A 5 21.50 -30.88 -41.25
CA ALA A 5 21.96 -30.47 -39.93
C ALA A 5 21.00 -29.47 -39.23
N LEU A 6 20.77 -29.69 -37.94
CA LEU A 6 20.13 -28.76 -37.05
C LEU A 6 21.08 -27.60 -36.70
N LYS A 7 20.69 -26.37 -37.06
CA LYS A 7 21.33 -25.13 -36.61
C LYS A 7 20.93 -24.86 -35.15
N GLN A 8 21.89 -24.87 -34.28
CA GLN A 8 21.79 -24.30 -32.93
C GLN A 8 21.70 -22.78 -33.02
N VAL A 9 20.57 -22.21 -32.60
CA VAL A 9 20.43 -20.77 -32.34
C VAL A 9 20.89 -20.51 -30.91
N GLY A 10 22.14 -20.07 -30.77
CA GLY A 10 22.66 -19.58 -29.50
C GLY A 10 22.08 -18.18 -29.19
N GLN A 11 21.20 -18.09 -28.23
CA GLN A 11 20.80 -16.80 -27.67
C GLN A 11 21.96 -16.20 -26.88
N ARG A 12 22.48 -15.10 -27.37
CA ARG A 12 23.42 -14.25 -26.62
C ARG A 12 22.64 -13.49 -25.55
N VAL A 13 22.73 -13.92 -24.30
CA VAL A 13 22.30 -13.14 -23.14
C VAL A 13 23.20 -11.93 -23.02
N SER A 14 22.64 -10.72 -22.97
CA SER A 14 23.40 -9.49 -22.95
C SER A 14 24.19 -9.31 -21.64
N ARG A 15 25.32 -8.60 -21.71
CA ARG A 15 26.14 -8.30 -20.51
C ARG A 15 25.39 -7.50 -19.43
N LEU A 16 24.32 -6.79 -19.79
CA LEU A 16 23.51 -6.04 -18.85
C LEU A 16 22.72 -6.95 -17.88
N ASP A 17 22.18 -8.07 -18.39
CA ASP A 17 21.38 -9.00 -17.55
C ASP A 17 22.24 -9.67 -16.45
N ARG A 18 23.52 -9.91 -16.73
CA ARG A 18 24.45 -10.47 -15.74
C ARG A 18 24.85 -9.45 -14.66
N MET A 19 24.92 -8.15 -15.00
CA MET A 19 25.22 -7.09 -14.03
C MET A 19 24.06 -6.83 -13.06
N LEU A 20 22.81 -6.90 -13.53
CA LEU A 20 21.64 -6.71 -12.68
C LEU A 20 21.50 -7.83 -11.63
N ILE A 21 21.72 -9.07 -12.02
CA ILE A 21 21.68 -10.23 -11.09
C ILE A 21 22.79 -10.15 -10.05
N THR A 22 23.99 -9.69 -10.44
CA THR A 22 25.14 -9.59 -9.52
C THR A 22 24.96 -8.44 -8.52
N ILE A 23 24.33 -7.33 -8.90
CA ILE A 23 24.06 -6.19 -7.99
C ILE A 23 22.98 -6.54 -6.97
N ILE A 24 21.95 -7.31 -7.34
CA ILE A 24 20.90 -7.76 -6.42
C ILE A 24 21.47 -8.70 -5.35
N VAL A 25 22.40 -9.61 -5.71
CA VAL A 25 23.03 -10.53 -4.76
C VAL A 25 24.01 -9.82 -3.80
N LEU A 26 24.66 -8.73 -4.22
CA LEU A 26 25.58 -7.97 -3.37
C LEU A 26 24.88 -7.02 -2.38
N LEU A 27 23.65 -6.60 -2.66
CA LEU A 27 22.86 -5.75 -1.74
C LEU A 27 22.20 -6.52 -0.59
N THR A 28 22.13 -7.85 -0.66
CA THR A 28 21.54 -8.68 0.41
C THR A 28 22.50 -9.01 1.55
N SER A 29 23.79 -8.65 1.47
CA SER A 29 24.82 -9.09 2.41
C SER A 29 25.30 -8.06 3.43
N VAL A 30 24.74 -6.84 3.51
CA VAL A 30 25.32 -5.76 4.34
C VAL A 30 24.31 -5.02 5.24
N PHE A 31 23.14 -5.59 5.52
CA PHE A 31 22.32 -4.98 6.58
C PHE A 31 22.32 -5.87 7.82
N PRO A 32 22.86 -5.37 8.97
CA PRO A 32 22.69 -6.07 10.23
C PRO A 32 21.19 -6.17 10.53
N VAL A 33 20.71 -7.38 10.81
CA VAL A 33 19.36 -7.61 11.34
C VAL A 33 19.35 -7.02 12.74
N GLU A 34 18.94 -5.75 12.88
CA GLU A 34 18.66 -5.19 14.20
C GLU A 34 17.39 -5.82 14.77
N LEU A 35 17.58 -6.49 15.90
CA LEU A 35 16.56 -7.10 16.73
C LEU A 35 15.72 -6.00 17.39
N PHE A 36 14.44 -5.86 17.04
CA PHE A 36 13.53 -4.87 17.60
C PHE A 36 12.76 -5.45 18.81
N PRO A 37 13.16 -5.17 20.05
CA PRO A 37 12.50 -5.73 21.25
C PRO A 37 11.12 -5.12 21.58
N ASN A 38 10.71 -4.02 20.95
CA ASN A 38 9.55 -3.22 21.34
C ASN A 38 8.43 -3.08 20.30
N ALA A 39 8.28 -4.04 19.39
CA ALA A 39 7.11 -4.02 18.51
C ALA A 39 5.82 -4.26 19.32
N PRO A 40 4.74 -3.51 19.07
CA PRO A 40 3.46 -3.74 19.76
C PRO A 40 2.98 -5.18 19.48
N PRO A 41 2.25 -5.79 20.45
CA PRO A 41 1.75 -7.16 20.26
C PRO A 41 0.80 -7.22 19.06
N LEU A 42 0.95 -8.27 18.26
CA LEU A 42 0.04 -8.54 17.15
C LEU A 42 -1.40 -8.74 17.68
N PRO A 43 -2.41 -8.27 16.96
CA PRO A 43 -3.79 -8.57 17.32
C PRO A 43 -3.98 -10.10 17.32
N LYS A 44 -4.39 -10.65 18.46
CA LYS A 44 -4.67 -12.08 18.60
C LYS A 44 -5.97 -12.39 17.85
N GLY A 45 -5.91 -13.14 16.76
CA GLY A 45 -7.06 -13.82 16.22
C GLY A 45 -7.53 -14.85 17.26
N ILE A 46 -8.79 -14.82 17.64
CA ILE A 46 -9.39 -15.83 18.50
C ILE A 46 -9.73 -17.02 17.61
N ASP A 47 -9.09 -18.17 17.84
CA ASP A 47 -9.40 -19.48 17.24
C ASP A 47 -9.70 -19.48 15.72
N GLY A 48 -8.80 -18.89 14.91
CA GLY A 48 -8.94 -18.91 13.44
C GLY A 48 -9.96 -17.90 12.89
N GLN A 49 -10.46 -16.98 13.72
CA GLN A 49 -11.38 -15.91 13.31
C GLN A 49 -10.68 -14.54 13.30
N TYR A 50 -10.92 -13.81 12.24
CA TYR A 50 -10.46 -12.43 12.05
C TYR A 50 -11.66 -11.54 11.73
N SER A 51 -11.53 -10.24 11.94
CA SER A 51 -12.58 -9.29 11.58
C SER A 51 -12.00 -7.96 11.13
N GLY A 52 -12.72 -7.31 10.23
CA GLY A 52 -12.41 -5.97 9.77
C GLY A 52 -13.61 -5.34 9.09
N ARG A 53 -13.56 -4.03 8.89
CA ARG A 53 -14.60 -3.29 8.17
C ARG A 53 -14.16 -3.07 6.72
N GLN A 54 -15.11 -2.77 5.84
CA GLN A 54 -14.83 -2.34 4.47
C GLN A 54 -13.76 -1.23 4.46
N GLY A 55 -12.75 -1.36 3.63
CA GLY A 55 -11.60 -0.47 3.56
C GLY A 55 -10.46 -0.76 4.53
N GLN A 56 -10.58 -1.71 5.43
CA GLN A 56 -9.52 -2.04 6.39
C GLN A 56 -8.55 -3.11 5.86
N VAL A 57 -7.42 -3.23 6.55
CA VAL A 57 -6.43 -4.28 6.36
C VAL A 57 -6.41 -5.17 7.59
N VAL A 58 -6.54 -6.47 7.37
CA VAL A 58 -6.48 -7.50 8.42
C VAL A 58 -5.12 -8.18 8.34
N LEU A 59 -4.37 -8.16 9.44
CA LEU A 59 -3.12 -8.90 9.57
C LEU A 59 -3.43 -10.32 10.08
N VAL A 60 -3.13 -11.31 9.24
CA VAL A 60 -3.34 -12.73 9.55
C VAL A 60 -2.02 -13.39 9.86
N LYS A 61 -1.95 -14.18 10.95
CA LYS A 61 -0.78 -14.96 11.32
C LYS A 61 -1.05 -16.45 11.14
N VAL A 62 -0.15 -17.11 10.42
CA VAL A 62 -0.11 -18.56 10.24
C VAL A 62 1.07 -19.11 11.02
N ALA A 63 0.80 -19.92 12.04
CA ALA A 63 1.85 -20.64 12.77
C ALA A 63 2.31 -21.87 11.97
N VAL A 64 3.61 -22.05 11.87
CA VAL A 64 4.22 -23.22 11.21
C VAL A 64 5.17 -23.91 12.16
N ARG A 65 5.30 -25.23 12.06
CA ARG A 65 6.20 -26.05 12.92
C ARG A 65 7.59 -26.21 12.32
N GLU A 66 7.68 -26.14 11.02
CA GLU A 66 8.90 -26.26 10.23
C GLU A 66 8.90 -25.20 9.12
N GLU A 67 10.02 -24.90 8.50
CA GLU A 67 10.12 -23.89 7.45
C GLU A 67 9.41 -24.39 6.18
N PRO A 68 8.33 -23.72 5.72
CA PRO A 68 7.64 -24.08 4.49
C PRO A 68 8.40 -23.56 3.26
N THR A 69 8.18 -24.21 2.12
CA THR A 69 8.67 -23.72 0.83
C THR A 69 7.80 -22.62 0.25
N ASP A 70 6.52 -22.59 0.64
CA ASP A 70 5.56 -21.55 0.20
C ASP A 70 4.38 -21.45 1.17
N VAL A 71 3.87 -20.24 1.37
CA VAL A 71 2.63 -19.96 2.10
C VAL A 71 1.80 -18.96 1.32
N THR A 72 0.65 -19.39 0.84
CA THR A 72 -0.23 -18.56 0.00
C THR A 72 -1.67 -18.71 0.46
N GLY A 73 -2.41 -17.61 0.51
CA GLY A 73 -3.83 -17.57 0.84
C GLY A 73 -4.71 -17.20 -0.35
N THR A 74 -5.99 -17.53 -0.24
CA THR A 74 -7.05 -17.03 -1.13
C THR A 74 -8.18 -16.47 -0.28
N PHE A 75 -8.50 -15.19 -0.52
CA PHE A 75 -9.61 -14.50 0.13
C PHE A 75 -10.52 -13.90 -0.91
N LEU A 76 -11.77 -14.33 -0.96
CA LEU A 76 -12.65 -14.07 -2.10
C LEU A 76 -11.98 -14.57 -3.40
N ASP A 77 -11.77 -13.71 -4.38
CA ASP A 77 -11.10 -13.98 -5.65
C ASP A 77 -9.63 -13.51 -5.68
N ARG A 78 -9.08 -13.11 -4.52
CA ARG A 78 -7.74 -12.49 -4.40
C ARG A 78 -6.73 -13.44 -3.80
N THR A 79 -5.54 -13.51 -4.41
CA THR A 79 -4.38 -14.20 -3.85
C THR A 79 -3.73 -13.34 -2.79
N ILE A 80 -3.52 -13.90 -1.61
CA ILE A 80 -2.87 -13.24 -0.46
C ILE A 80 -1.50 -13.88 -0.27
N PRO A 81 -0.40 -13.19 -0.61
CA PRO A 81 0.95 -13.65 -0.32
C PRO A 81 1.23 -13.52 1.17
N PHE A 82 1.97 -14.49 1.70
CA PHE A 82 2.43 -14.47 3.07
C PHE A 82 3.94 -14.28 3.11
N PHE A 83 4.43 -13.63 4.15
CA PHE A 83 5.85 -13.39 4.38
C PHE A 83 6.23 -13.82 5.79
N ARG A 84 7.50 -14.20 5.98
CA ARG A 84 8.03 -14.64 7.26
C ARG A 84 7.97 -13.51 8.30
N GLU A 85 7.47 -13.80 9.49
CA GLU A 85 7.53 -12.90 10.63
C GLU A 85 8.99 -12.81 11.13
N MET A 86 9.53 -11.58 11.20
CA MET A 86 10.89 -11.31 11.65
C MET A 86 10.90 -10.92 13.15
N ARG A 87 10.56 -11.88 14.03
CA ARG A 87 10.66 -11.70 15.49
C ARG A 87 11.58 -12.76 16.08
N THR A 88 12.44 -12.34 17.02
CA THR A 88 13.32 -13.26 17.76
C THR A 88 12.58 -13.94 18.90
N GLY A 89 12.84 -15.22 19.10
CA GLY A 89 12.37 -15.98 20.26
C GLY A 89 10.93 -16.52 20.17
N GLU A 90 10.19 -16.21 19.11
CA GLU A 90 8.86 -16.77 18.85
C GLU A 90 8.94 -17.92 17.84
N PRO A 91 8.00 -18.90 17.91
CA PRO A 91 7.88 -19.90 16.86
C PRO A 91 7.77 -19.25 15.49
N SER A 92 8.41 -19.83 14.49
CA SER A 92 8.32 -19.35 13.11
C SER A 92 6.87 -19.17 12.70
N GLY A 93 6.54 -17.99 12.17
CA GLY A 93 5.20 -17.67 11.70
C GLY A 93 5.27 -16.91 10.39
N TYR A 94 4.17 -16.96 9.67
CA TYR A 94 3.98 -16.22 8.42
C TYR A 94 2.84 -15.24 8.59
N LEU A 95 3.03 -14.04 8.07
CA LEU A 95 2.06 -12.95 8.12
C LEU A 95 1.51 -12.69 6.73
N GLY A 96 0.20 -12.52 6.62
CA GLY A 96 -0.49 -12.10 5.41
C GLY A 96 -1.29 -10.84 5.67
N LEU A 97 -1.29 -9.91 4.72
CA LEU A 97 -2.12 -8.72 4.74
C LEU A 97 -3.35 -8.94 3.88
N VAL A 98 -4.51 -9.08 4.51
CA VAL A 98 -5.79 -9.23 3.81
C VAL A 98 -6.46 -7.87 3.69
N GLY A 99 -6.48 -7.32 2.47
CA GLY A 99 -7.24 -6.10 2.19
C GLY A 99 -8.73 -6.41 2.07
N ILE A 100 -9.56 -5.69 2.80
CA ILE A 100 -11.02 -5.70 2.63
C ILE A 100 -11.36 -4.52 1.72
N ASP A 101 -11.81 -4.79 0.48
CA ASP A 101 -12.18 -3.71 -0.45
C ASP A 101 -13.40 -2.94 0.09
N MET A 102 -13.46 -1.64 -0.22
CA MET A 102 -14.60 -0.81 0.17
C MET A 102 -15.94 -1.32 -0.39
N GLN A 103 -15.91 -2.16 -1.42
CA GLN A 103 -17.10 -2.73 -2.07
C GLN A 103 -17.32 -4.22 -1.73
N ASP A 104 -16.43 -4.86 -0.95
CA ASP A 104 -16.68 -6.22 -0.48
C ASP A 104 -17.97 -6.23 0.36
N ALA A 105 -18.90 -7.14 0.05
CA ALA A 105 -20.17 -7.20 0.79
C ALA A 105 -19.93 -7.61 2.26
N PRO A 106 -20.65 -7.04 3.23
CA PRO A 106 -20.61 -7.53 4.60
C PRO A 106 -21.01 -9.00 4.69
N GLY A 107 -20.28 -9.77 5.50
CA GLY A 107 -20.50 -11.22 5.65
C GLY A 107 -19.28 -11.91 6.23
N THR A 108 -19.38 -13.21 6.46
CA THR A 108 -18.26 -14.05 6.88
C THR A 108 -17.74 -14.82 5.67
N TYR A 109 -16.44 -14.69 5.40
CA TYR A 109 -15.78 -15.31 4.25
C TYR A 109 -14.63 -16.19 4.70
N GLU A 110 -14.36 -17.24 3.95
CA GLU A 110 -13.20 -18.08 4.14
C GLU A 110 -11.93 -17.40 3.61
N LEU A 111 -10.86 -17.45 4.39
CA LEU A 111 -9.50 -17.29 3.95
C LEU A 111 -8.87 -18.68 3.92
N ALA A 112 -8.80 -19.29 2.75
CA ALA A 112 -8.14 -20.58 2.55
C ALA A 112 -6.64 -20.36 2.42
N VAL A 113 -5.82 -20.99 3.28
CA VAL A 113 -4.36 -20.88 3.25
C VAL A 113 -3.74 -22.23 2.90
N THR A 114 -2.84 -22.21 1.95
CA THR A 114 -2.03 -23.37 1.54
C THR A 114 -0.61 -23.16 2.02
N VAL A 115 -0.10 -24.12 2.81
CA VAL A 115 1.28 -24.19 3.29
C VAL A 115 1.95 -25.39 2.63
N LYS A 116 3.05 -25.15 1.91
CA LYS A 116 3.80 -26.22 1.21
C LYS A 116 5.11 -26.52 1.91
N TYR A 117 5.44 -27.79 2.03
CA TYR A 117 6.68 -28.34 2.54
C TYR A 117 7.24 -29.32 1.50
N GLY A 118 7.88 -28.81 0.44
CA GLY A 118 8.20 -29.60 -0.75
C GLY A 118 6.93 -30.17 -1.38
N GLU A 119 6.83 -31.50 -1.47
CA GLU A 119 5.67 -32.20 -2.03
C GLU A 119 4.46 -32.28 -1.07
N LYS A 120 4.67 -32.04 0.23
CA LYS A 120 3.59 -32.07 1.23
C LYS A 120 2.83 -30.74 1.22
N VAL A 121 1.51 -30.82 1.25
CA VAL A 121 0.60 -29.66 1.26
C VAL A 121 -0.30 -29.73 2.48
N GLN A 122 -0.25 -28.69 3.30
CA GLN A 122 -1.19 -28.45 4.39
C GLN A 122 -2.18 -27.38 3.97
N ARG A 123 -3.47 -27.62 4.19
CA ARG A 123 -4.53 -26.61 3.98
C ARG A 123 -5.08 -26.18 5.32
N LEU A 124 -5.18 -24.85 5.50
CA LEU A 124 -5.74 -24.21 6.69
C LEU A 124 -6.90 -23.32 6.24
N SER A 125 -7.92 -23.24 7.07
CA SER A 125 -9.08 -22.37 6.82
C SER A 125 -9.26 -21.42 7.99
N TYR A 126 -9.37 -20.13 7.68
CA TYR A 126 -9.69 -19.07 8.63
C TYR A 126 -10.97 -18.37 8.18
N HIS A 127 -11.69 -17.78 9.11
CA HIS A 127 -12.88 -16.99 8.81
C HIS A 127 -12.59 -15.51 9.00
N VAL A 128 -12.96 -14.68 8.04
CA VAL A 128 -12.85 -13.23 8.11
C VAL A 128 -14.26 -12.64 8.09
N LEU A 129 -14.65 -12.04 9.20
CA LEU A 129 -15.90 -11.28 9.29
C LEU A 129 -15.69 -9.89 8.70
N VAL A 130 -16.30 -9.63 7.55
CA VAL A 130 -16.37 -8.32 6.93
C VAL A 130 -17.58 -7.57 7.48
N SER A 131 -17.36 -6.49 8.18
CA SER A 131 -18.41 -5.61 8.70
C SER A 131 -18.61 -4.40 7.79
N LYS A 132 -19.84 -3.88 7.78
CA LYS A 132 -20.19 -2.68 7.01
C LYS A 132 -19.47 -1.46 7.56
N GLU A 133 -18.89 -0.65 6.69
CA GLU A 133 -18.41 0.70 7.01
C GLU A 133 -19.47 1.73 6.62
N LYS A 134 -19.60 2.76 7.43
CA LYS A 134 -20.51 3.90 7.15
C LYS A 134 -19.72 4.98 6.41
N PHE A 135 -19.66 4.87 5.10
CA PHE A 135 -19.02 5.89 4.28
C PHE A 135 -19.84 7.17 4.21
N ALA A 136 -19.15 8.32 4.21
CA ALA A 136 -19.76 9.61 4.06
C ALA A 136 -20.36 9.79 2.65
N VAL A 137 -21.30 10.72 2.51
CA VAL A 137 -21.80 11.15 1.19
C VAL A 137 -21.32 12.58 0.95
N GLU A 138 -20.62 12.79 -0.16
CA GLU A 138 -20.07 14.08 -0.57
C GLU A 138 -20.81 14.60 -1.81
N HIS A 139 -21.36 15.81 -1.69
CA HIS A 139 -21.99 16.52 -2.80
C HIS A 139 -21.01 17.55 -3.36
N LEU A 140 -20.53 17.32 -4.58
CA LEU A 140 -19.53 18.16 -5.24
C LEU A 140 -20.17 18.91 -6.42
N LYS A 141 -19.92 20.21 -6.48
CA LYS A 141 -20.23 21.04 -7.66
C LYS A 141 -18.94 21.27 -8.43
N LEU A 142 -18.89 20.81 -9.66
CA LEU A 142 -17.74 20.93 -10.55
C LEU A 142 -18.16 21.57 -11.87
N PRO A 143 -17.26 22.25 -12.59
CA PRO A 143 -17.48 22.65 -13.97
C PRO A 143 -17.95 21.46 -14.81
N LYS A 144 -18.85 21.71 -15.76
CA LYS A 144 -19.52 20.65 -16.52
C LYS A 144 -18.53 19.80 -17.33
N ASP A 145 -17.51 20.42 -17.90
CA ASP A 145 -16.39 19.78 -18.62
C ASP A 145 -15.53 18.84 -17.75
N LYS A 146 -15.58 19.00 -16.43
CA LYS A 146 -14.91 18.13 -15.46
C LYS A 146 -15.75 16.91 -15.06
N VAL A 147 -17.04 16.90 -15.41
CA VAL A 147 -18.01 15.85 -15.04
C VAL A 147 -18.48 15.07 -16.26
N ASP A 148 -18.85 15.76 -17.33
CA ASP A 148 -19.33 15.20 -18.57
C ASP A 148 -18.16 15.15 -19.58
N LEU A 149 -17.70 13.95 -19.90
CA LEU A 149 -16.54 13.76 -20.77
C LEU A 149 -16.97 13.80 -22.22
N ASP A 150 -16.22 14.51 -23.05
CA ASP A 150 -16.28 14.34 -24.48
C ASP A 150 -15.69 12.98 -24.92
N GLU A 151 -15.96 12.59 -26.14
CA GLU A 151 -15.54 11.28 -26.68
C GLU A 151 -14.02 11.10 -26.66
N LYS A 152 -13.26 12.16 -26.96
CA LYS A 152 -11.79 12.15 -26.96
C LYS A 152 -11.24 11.93 -25.55
N THR A 153 -11.77 12.66 -24.56
CA THR A 153 -11.39 12.54 -23.14
C THR A 153 -11.75 11.16 -22.61
N LEU A 154 -12.91 10.62 -22.99
CA LEU A 154 -13.32 9.26 -22.62
C LEU A 154 -12.37 8.19 -23.20
N ALA A 155 -11.97 8.33 -24.46
CA ALA A 155 -11.00 7.42 -25.10
C ALA A 155 -9.64 7.48 -24.40
N ARG A 156 -9.14 8.69 -24.10
CA ARG A 156 -7.91 8.91 -23.35
C ARG A 156 -7.99 8.24 -21.96
N TRP A 157 -9.06 8.49 -21.20
CA TRP A 157 -9.25 7.87 -19.90
C TRP A 157 -9.25 6.32 -19.96
N LYS A 158 -9.89 5.71 -20.97
CA LYS A 158 -9.86 4.25 -21.15
C LYS A 158 -8.44 3.73 -21.38
N ALA A 159 -7.63 4.43 -22.19
CA ALA A 159 -6.24 4.07 -22.43
C ALA A 159 -5.38 4.19 -21.16
N GLU A 160 -5.60 5.24 -20.35
CA GLU A 160 -4.96 5.46 -19.07
C GLU A 160 -5.30 4.34 -18.05
N GLN A 161 -6.56 3.91 -17.99
CA GLN A 161 -6.96 2.78 -17.13
C GLN A 161 -6.28 1.47 -17.56
N GLU A 162 -6.12 1.24 -18.85
CA GLU A 162 -5.42 0.07 -19.35
C GLU A 162 -3.91 0.14 -19.05
N GLN A 163 -3.29 1.31 -19.13
CA GLN A 163 -1.90 1.51 -18.72
C GLN A 163 -1.70 1.15 -17.23
N VAL A 164 -2.57 1.65 -16.36
CA VAL A 164 -2.53 1.32 -14.92
C VAL A 164 -2.77 -0.17 -14.69
N ARG A 165 -3.76 -0.78 -15.37
CA ARG A 165 -4.04 -2.21 -15.26
C ARG A 165 -2.80 -3.06 -15.59
N ARG A 166 -2.09 -2.73 -16.67
CA ARG A 166 -0.86 -3.43 -17.08
C ARG A 166 0.26 -3.22 -16.06
N ALA A 167 0.47 -1.98 -15.60
CA ALA A 167 1.52 -1.67 -14.64
C ALA A 167 1.33 -2.40 -13.31
N LEU A 168 0.07 -2.59 -12.86
CA LEU A 168 -0.25 -3.26 -11.60
C LEU A 168 -0.51 -4.76 -11.74
N ALA A 169 -0.43 -5.33 -12.95
CA ALA A 169 -0.59 -6.77 -13.17
C ALA A 169 0.65 -7.58 -12.78
N ASP A 170 1.82 -6.96 -12.85
CA ASP A 170 3.11 -7.60 -12.58
C ASP A 170 3.58 -7.19 -11.17
N ASN A 171 3.31 -8.05 -10.21
CA ASN A 171 3.61 -7.81 -8.80
C ASN A 171 4.99 -8.36 -8.46
N SER A 172 5.79 -7.58 -7.70
CA SER A 172 6.99 -8.13 -7.07
C SER A 172 6.60 -9.21 -6.05
N ALA A 173 7.18 -10.41 -6.19
CA ALA A 173 7.01 -11.49 -5.22
C ALA A 173 7.77 -11.22 -3.91
N LEU A 174 8.67 -10.24 -3.88
CA LEU A 174 9.46 -9.87 -2.73
C LEU A 174 8.76 -8.78 -1.93
N ARG A 175 8.78 -8.88 -0.61
CA ARG A 175 8.44 -7.77 0.28
C ARG A 175 9.57 -6.76 0.27
N LEU A 176 9.30 -5.54 -0.19
CA LEU A 176 10.30 -4.48 -0.28
C LEU A 176 10.33 -3.59 0.98
N TRP A 177 9.27 -3.55 1.75
CA TRP A 177 9.12 -2.79 2.99
C TRP A 177 9.43 -3.65 4.23
N GLN A 178 9.99 -3.01 5.28
CA GLN A 178 10.36 -3.71 6.52
C GLN A 178 9.91 -2.98 7.78
N SER A 179 9.50 -1.72 7.66
CA SER A 179 9.13 -0.85 8.77
C SER A 179 7.65 -0.47 8.73
N SER A 180 7.19 0.25 9.76
CA SER A 180 5.88 0.90 9.77
C SER A 180 5.76 1.90 8.62
N PHE A 181 4.51 2.12 8.20
CA PHE A 181 4.18 3.06 7.14
C PHE A 181 4.17 4.50 7.68
N VAL A 182 4.50 5.47 6.82
CA VAL A 182 4.50 6.88 7.18
C VAL A 182 3.46 7.65 6.36
N GLU A 183 2.89 8.69 6.96
CA GLU A 183 2.00 9.60 6.26
C GLU A 183 2.80 10.41 5.23
N PRO A 184 2.33 10.52 3.96
CA PRO A 184 3.14 11.08 2.87
C PRO A 184 3.26 12.60 2.91
N VAL A 185 2.33 13.30 3.55
CA VAL A 185 2.33 14.75 3.69
C VAL A 185 1.59 15.15 4.96
N ASN A 186 2.09 16.16 5.66
CA ASN A 186 1.37 16.72 6.80
C ASN A 186 0.31 17.69 6.29
N GLY A 187 -0.95 17.44 6.64
CA GLY A 187 -2.06 18.27 6.18
C GLY A 187 -3.41 17.89 6.79
N LYS A 188 -4.43 18.66 6.45
CA LYS A 188 -5.80 18.38 6.88
C LYS A 188 -6.45 17.40 5.91
N ARG A 189 -7.12 16.37 6.40
CA ARG A 189 -7.94 15.49 5.56
C ARG A 189 -9.11 16.28 4.98
N THR A 190 -9.19 16.37 3.65
CA THR A 190 -10.19 17.15 2.89
C THR A 190 -11.14 16.29 2.08
N GLY A 191 -10.77 15.02 1.82
CA GLY A 191 -11.63 14.01 1.19
C GLY A 191 -11.35 12.65 1.81
N ILE A 192 -12.42 11.99 2.28
CA ILE A 192 -12.32 10.75 3.06
C ILE A 192 -12.45 9.53 2.13
N PHE A 193 -11.61 8.52 2.36
CA PHE A 193 -11.70 7.23 1.66
C PHE A 193 -13.12 6.63 1.75
N GLY A 194 -13.59 6.08 0.62
CA GLY A 194 -14.89 5.43 0.53
C GLY A 194 -16.09 6.37 0.42
N SER A 195 -15.90 7.69 0.54
CA SER A 195 -17.00 8.66 0.39
C SER A 195 -17.74 8.43 -0.93
N VAL A 196 -19.07 8.33 -0.85
CA VAL A 196 -19.94 8.27 -2.01
C VAL A 196 -20.03 9.66 -2.62
N ARG A 197 -19.46 9.83 -3.81
CA ARG A 197 -19.41 11.14 -4.48
C ARG A 197 -20.63 11.35 -5.39
N ILE A 198 -21.37 12.41 -5.14
CA ILE A 198 -22.45 12.90 -5.99
C ILE A 198 -21.97 14.19 -6.65
N MET A 199 -21.59 14.11 -7.94
CA MET A 199 -21.06 15.24 -8.71
C MET A 199 -22.18 15.83 -9.58
N ASN A 200 -22.52 17.11 -9.35
CA ASN A 200 -23.61 17.81 -10.06
C ASN A 200 -24.93 17.00 -10.04
N GLY A 201 -25.24 16.35 -8.90
CA GLY A 201 -26.44 15.52 -8.75
C GLY A 201 -26.32 14.10 -9.32
N GLN A 202 -25.19 13.71 -9.92
CA GLN A 202 -24.98 12.38 -10.51
C GLN A 202 -24.09 11.54 -9.60
N PRO A 203 -24.49 10.29 -9.24
CA PRO A 203 -23.65 9.36 -8.53
C PRO A 203 -22.38 9.02 -9.34
N ARG A 204 -21.24 8.96 -8.65
CA ARG A 204 -19.92 8.58 -9.21
C ARG A 204 -19.31 7.48 -8.38
N ASN A 205 -18.21 6.93 -8.87
CA ASN A 205 -17.44 5.94 -8.10
C ASN A 205 -17.04 6.52 -6.74
N PRO A 206 -17.06 5.70 -5.69
CA PRO A 206 -16.58 6.10 -4.36
C PRO A 206 -15.14 6.59 -4.42
N HIS A 207 -14.77 7.44 -3.47
CA HIS A 207 -13.42 7.95 -3.32
C HIS A 207 -12.45 6.79 -2.94
N ASN A 208 -11.47 6.52 -3.77
CA ASN A 208 -10.58 5.36 -3.63
C ASN A 208 -9.26 5.64 -2.92
N GLY A 209 -9.16 6.78 -2.23
CA GLY A 209 -8.01 7.20 -1.44
C GLY A 209 -8.41 8.25 -0.41
N GLU A 210 -7.42 8.88 0.19
CA GLU A 210 -7.58 10.03 1.09
C GLU A 210 -7.06 11.28 0.39
N ASP A 211 -7.81 12.39 0.49
CA ASP A 211 -7.32 13.68 0.04
C ASP A 211 -6.78 14.46 1.24
N ILE A 212 -5.51 14.84 1.18
CA ILE A 212 -4.80 15.57 2.24
C ILE A 212 -4.48 16.97 1.72
N GLY A 213 -5.22 17.96 2.23
CA GLY A 213 -5.00 19.37 1.88
C GLY A 213 -3.68 19.87 2.46
N ALA A 214 -2.79 20.34 1.59
CA ALA A 214 -1.52 20.90 1.94
C ALA A 214 -1.14 22.03 0.96
N PRO A 215 -0.22 22.95 1.32
CA PRO A 215 0.19 24.04 0.43
C PRO A 215 0.71 23.54 -0.91
N LEU A 216 0.43 24.28 -1.98
CA LEU A 216 1.04 24.03 -3.29
C LEU A 216 2.56 23.98 -3.18
N GLY A 217 3.18 22.93 -3.71
CA GLY A 217 4.63 22.73 -3.67
C GLY A 217 5.15 22.08 -2.37
N ALA A 218 4.28 21.76 -1.40
CA ALA A 218 4.69 21.00 -0.21
C ALA A 218 5.27 19.63 -0.60
N ASP A 219 6.24 19.13 0.16
CA ASP A 219 6.88 17.85 -0.09
C ASP A 219 5.93 16.68 0.10
N VAL A 220 5.97 15.73 -0.84
CA VAL A 220 5.25 14.47 -0.78
C VAL A 220 6.27 13.34 -0.65
N ALA A 221 6.20 12.60 0.45
CA ALA A 221 7.07 11.48 0.76
C ALA A 221 6.45 10.13 0.38
N ALA A 222 7.30 9.15 0.06
CA ALA A 222 6.87 7.76 -0.08
C ALA A 222 6.47 7.17 1.28
N THR A 223 5.35 6.46 1.32
CA THR A 223 4.81 5.88 2.57
C THR A 223 5.65 4.74 3.12
N ASN A 224 6.42 4.03 2.26
CA ASN A 224 7.39 2.99 2.63
C ASN A 224 8.39 2.73 1.51
N ASP A 225 9.34 1.80 1.76
CA ASP A 225 10.31 1.36 0.75
C ASP A 225 9.59 0.69 -0.43
N GLY A 226 10.12 0.86 -1.64
CA GLY A 226 9.52 0.30 -2.84
C GLY A 226 10.24 0.67 -4.14
N VAL A 227 9.60 0.38 -5.26
CA VAL A 227 10.05 0.72 -6.61
C VAL A 227 9.00 1.59 -7.27
N VAL A 228 9.40 2.66 -7.92
CA VAL A 228 8.50 3.47 -8.76
C VAL A 228 8.05 2.62 -9.94
N ARG A 229 6.78 2.24 -9.94
CA ARG A 229 6.21 1.35 -10.95
C ARG A 229 5.68 2.07 -12.17
N LEU A 230 5.13 3.27 -11.97
CA LEU A 230 4.54 4.07 -13.03
C LEU A 230 4.55 5.55 -12.65
N VAL A 231 4.91 6.40 -13.59
CA VAL A 231 4.76 7.86 -13.51
C VAL A 231 3.75 8.29 -14.57
N VAL A 232 2.78 9.13 -14.17
CA VAL A 232 1.64 9.47 -15.04
C VAL A 232 1.36 10.98 -15.09
N ASP A 233 0.69 11.39 -16.17
CA ASP A 233 -0.06 12.64 -16.27
C ASP A 233 -1.42 12.34 -16.90
N HIS A 234 -2.40 11.97 -16.05
CA HIS A 234 -3.69 11.47 -16.45
C HIS A 234 -4.78 12.54 -16.36
N VAL A 235 -5.86 12.37 -17.13
CA VAL A 235 -6.99 13.32 -17.18
C VAL A 235 -7.55 13.60 -15.79
N PHE A 236 -7.75 12.58 -14.96
CA PHE A 236 -8.37 12.75 -13.65
C PHE A 236 -7.38 12.85 -12.51
N SER A 237 -6.41 11.96 -12.43
CA SER A 237 -5.42 11.96 -11.36
C SER A 237 -4.33 13.02 -11.54
N GLY A 238 -4.23 13.63 -12.73
CA GLY A 238 -3.15 14.56 -13.04
C GLY A 238 -1.80 13.86 -13.00
N ARG A 239 -0.76 14.60 -12.64
CA ARG A 239 0.57 14.03 -12.41
C ARG A 239 0.56 13.17 -11.17
N GLY A 240 1.19 12.00 -11.27
CA GLY A 240 1.20 11.06 -10.16
C GLY A 240 2.26 9.98 -10.27
N VAL A 241 2.44 9.30 -9.15
CA VAL A 241 3.40 8.21 -8.97
C VAL A 241 2.70 7.01 -8.38
N PHE A 242 2.98 5.84 -8.92
CA PHE A 242 2.63 4.55 -8.35
C PHE A 242 3.90 3.89 -7.83
N VAL A 243 3.87 3.44 -6.60
CA VAL A 243 4.98 2.74 -5.96
C VAL A 243 4.57 1.31 -5.67
N ASP A 244 5.34 0.35 -6.18
CA ASP A 244 5.24 -1.07 -5.86
C ASP A 244 6.08 -1.35 -4.61
N HIS A 245 5.44 -1.80 -3.54
CA HIS A 245 6.08 -2.20 -2.30
C HIS A 245 6.31 -3.72 -2.22
N GLY A 246 5.93 -4.44 -3.27
CA GLY A 246 5.97 -5.90 -3.33
C GLY A 246 4.74 -6.57 -2.69
N LEU A 247 4.60 -7.86 -2.92
CA LEU A 247 3.51 -8.69 -2.42
C LEU A 247 2.11 -8.16 -2.79
N GLY A 248 1.96 -7.52 -3.95
CA GLY A 248 0.68 -6.95 -4.43
C GLY A 248 0.23 -5.70 -3.70
N PHE A 249 1.15 -5.05 -2.99
CA PHE A 249 0.90 -3.80 -2.30
C PHE A 249 1.43 -2.61 -3.11
N TYR A 250 0.53 -1.66 -3.43
CA TYR A 250 0.82 -0.43 -4.16
C TYR A 250 0.32 0.79 -3.40
N SER A 251 1.13 1.86 -3.37
CA SER A 251 0.68 3.20 -3.00
C SER A 251 0.67 4.13 -4.20
N MET A 252 -0.24 5.10 -4.19
CA MET A 252 -0.50 6.02 -5.29
C MET A 252 -0.57 7.44 -4.78
N TYR A 253 0.10 8.36 -5.48
CA TYR A 253 0.25 9.76 -5.12
C TYR A 253 -0.16 10.61 -6.31
N PHE A 254 -1.27 11.36 -6.22
CA PHE A 254 -1.83 12.08 -7.36
C PHE A 254 -2.01 13.57 -7.11
N HIS A 255 -2.39 14.28 -8.17
CA HIS A 255 -2.55 15.73 -8.25
C HIS A 255 -1.26 16.52 -8.04
N LEU A 256 -0.10 15.88 -8.24
CA LEU A 256 1.21 16.50 -8.01
C LEU A 256 1.46 17.70 -8.94
N SER A 257 2.12 18.74 -8.43
CA SER A 257 2.66 19.83 -9.24
C SER A 257 3.98 19.45 -9.91
N GLU A 258 4.76 18.57 -9.25
CA GLU A 258 6.04 18.08 -9.73
C GLU A 258 6.25 16.64 -9.29
N VAL A 259 6.86 15.82 -10.17
CA VAL A 259 7.32 14.46 -9.86
C VAL A 259 8.85 14.48 -9.85
N LEU A 260 9.46 13.98 -8.77
CA LEU A 260 10.91 14.03 -8.53
C LEU A 260 11.60 12.68 -8.72
N VAL A 261 10.87 11.67 -9.17
CA VAL A 261 11.35 10.30 -9.38
C VAL A 261 10.91 9.80 -10.76
N LYS A 262 11.52 8.74 -11.23
CA LYS A 262 11.19 8.08 -12.51
C LYS A 262 10.91 6.60 -12.31
N GLU A 263 10.28 5.99 -13.29
CA GLU A 263 10.01 4.56 -13.30
C GLU A 263 11.30 3.74 -13.15
N GLY A 264 11.25 2.73 -12.29
CA GLY A 264 12.37 1.88 -11.92
C GLY A 264 13.23 2.40 -10.76
N ASP A 265 13.03 3.63 -10.28
CA ASP A 265 13.78 4.14 -9.13
C ASP A 265 13.41 3.34 -7.87
N LEU A 266 14.45 2.91 -7.13
CA LEU A 266 14.31 2.38 -5.77
C LEU A 266 14.13 3.55 -4.82
N ILE A 267 13.10 3.51 -4.00
CA ILE A 267 12.79 4.56 -3.02
C ILE A 267 12.74 4.01 -1.61
N GLN A 268 12.93 4.90 -0.65
CA GLN A 268 12.88 4.58 0.77
C GLN A 268 11.66 5.25 1.44
N ALA A 269 11.21 4.69 2.56
CA ALA A 269 10.21 5.31 3.42
C ALA A 269 10.63 6.74 3.78
N GLY A 270 9.71 7.71 3.59
CA GLY A 270 9.99 9.12 3.86
C GLY A 270 10.78 9.86 2.79
N GLN A 271 11.27 9.19 1.73
CA GLN A 271 11.93 9.86 0.60
C GLN A 271 10.94 10.74 -0.15
N ILE A 272 11.34 11.97 -0.46
CA ILE A 272 10.51 12.90 -1.25
C ILE A 272 10.45 12.42 -2.71
N ILE A 273 9.22 12.21 -3.20
CA ILE A 273 8.93 11.68 -4.54
C ILE A 273 8.19 12.68 -5.44
N GLY A 274 7.71 13.78 -4.88
CA GLY A 274 7.00 14.82 -5.62
C GLY A 274 6.59 15.98 -4.74
N LYS A 275 5.81 16.89 -5.31
CA LYS A 275 5.29 18.10 -4.67
C LYS A 275 3.78 18.15 -4.80
N VAL A 276 3.09 18.60 -3.75
CA VAL A 276 1.63 18.82 -3.76
C VAL A 276 1.24 19.79 -4.87
N GLY A 277 0.19 19.47 -5.58
CA GLY A 277 -0.34 20.27 -6.67
C GLY A 277 -1.86 20.31 -6.71
N ALA A 278 -2.38 20.64 -7.89
CA ALA A 278 -3.80 20.66 -8.23
C ALA A 278 -3.99 20.21 -9.69
N THR A 279 -3.14 19.30 -10.20
CA THR A 279 -3.24 18.81 -11.57
C THR A 279 -4.39 17.81 -11.73
N GLY A 280 -4.86 17.59 -12.95
CA GLY A 280 -6.01 16.70 -13.20
C GLY A 280 -7.34 17.30 -12.72
N ARG A 281 -8.21 16.45 -12.14
CA ARG A 281 -9.52 16.86 -11.63
C ARG A 281 -9.47 17.18 -10.14
N ALA A 282 -8.84 18.30 -9.80
CA ALA A 282 -8.75 18.82 -8.44
C ALA A 282 -9.51 20.16 -8.32
N THR A 283 -10.01 20.49 -7.13
CA THR A 283 -10.66 21.76 -6.80
C THR A 283 -9.72 22.75 -6.12
N GLY A 284 -8.57 22.29 -5.66
CA GLY A 284 -7.54 23.09 -5.00
C GLY A 284 -6.33 22.21 -4.65
N PRO A 285 -5.26 22.79 -4.10
CA PRO A 285 -4.05 22.06 -3.77
C PRO A 285 -4.31 20.99 -2.70
N HIS A 286 -4.00 19.74 -3.02
CA HIS A 286 -4.04 18.60 -2.10
C HIS A 286 -3.26 17.42 -2.69
N LEU A 287 -2.87 16.48 -1.85
CA LEU A 287 -2.42 15.15 -2.25
C LEU A 287 -3.61 14.20 -2.20
N HIS A 288 -3.88 13.49 -3.30
CA HIS A 288 -4.67 12.26 -3.24
C HIS A 288 -3.73 11.09 -2.98
N TRP A 289 -3.92 10.42 -1.85
CA TRP A 289 -3.14 9.25 -1.43
C TRP A 289 -4.00 7.99 -1.48
N GLY A 290 -3.72 7.09 -2.40
CA GLY A 290 -4.44 5.83 -2.58
C GLY A 290 -3.59 4.62 -2.20
N VAL A 291 -4.27 3.52 -1.85
CA VAL A 291 -3.63 2.22 -1.60
C VAL A 291 -4.43 1.10 -2.24
N LYS A 292 -3.69 0.19 -2.89
CA LYS A 292 -4.21 -1.06 -3.41
C LYS A 292 -3.41 -2.23 -2.84
N LEU A 293 -4.09 -3.17 -2.22
CA LEU A 293 -3.50 -4.34 -1.59
C LEU A 293 -4.15 -5.60 -2.16
N ASN A 294 -3.37 -6.39 -2.91
CA ASN A 294 -3.84 -7.62 -3.55
C ASN A 294 -5.14 -7.43 -4.36
N GLY A 295 -5.25 -6.30 -5.05
CA GLY A 295 -6.45 -5.94 -5.82
C GLY A 295 -7.50 -5.15 -5.03
N ALA A 296 -7.55 -5.22 -3.70
CA ALA A 296 -8.47 -4.46 -2.86
C ALA A 296 -8.04 -3.00 -2.71
N ARG A 297 -8.99 -2.07 -2.81
CA ARG A 297 -8.81 -0.66 -2.42
C ARG A 297 -9.04 -0.55 -0.93
N VAL A 298 -8.04 -0.10 -0.21
CA VAL A 298 -8.08 0.01 1.24
C VAL A 298 -7.79 1.43 1.69
N ASN A 299 -8.29 1.81 2.86
CA ASN A 299 -8.00 3.10 3.46
C ASN A 299 -6.50 3.21 3.76
N PRO A 300 -5.78 4.18 3.19
CA PRO A 300 -4.36 4.36 3.45
C PRO A 300 -4.00 4.47 4.94
N TYR A 301 -4.85 5.12 5.74
CA TYR A 301 -4.64 5.24 7.18
C TYR A 301 -4.74 3.90 7.94
N ALA A 302 -5.36 2.86 7.35
CA ALA A 302 -5.35 1.52 7.95
C ALA A 302 -3.94 0.92 8.01
N LEU A 303 -3.05 1.32 7.09
CA LEU A 303 -1.66 0.85 7.07
C LEU A 303 -0.84 1.42 8.23
N LEU A 304 -1.11 2.67 8.64
CA LEU A 304 -0.38 3.31 9.75
C LEU A 304 -0.65 2.64 11.10
N GLN A 305 -1.73 1.84 11.18
CA GLN A 305 -2.13 1.10 12.38
C GLN A 305 -1.54 -0.31 12.45
N LEU A 306 -0.85 -0.76 11.39
CA LEU A 306 -0.24 -2.08 11.37
C LEU A 306 0.93 -2.14 12.34
N PRO A 307 1.09 -3.23 13.12
CA PRO A 307 2.08 -3.33 14.19
C PRO A 307 3.48 -3.70 13.65
N PHE A 308 3.97 -2.92 12.71
CA PHE A 308 5.34 -3.06 12.23
C PHE A 308 6.26 -2.11 12.98
N PRO A 309 7.55 -2.47 13.19
CA PRO A 309 8.50 -1.64 13.89
C PRO A 309 8.74 -0.33 13.15
N SER A 310 8.88 0.76 13.88
CA SER A 310 9.33 2.03 13.29
C SER A 310 10.74 1.90 12.74
N ARG A 311 11.03 2.58 11.64
CA ARG A 311 12.39 2.63 11.09
C ARG A 311 13.28 3.42 12.05
N SER A 312 14.36 2.79 12.54
CA SER A 312 15.43 3.53 13.21
C SER A 312 16.16 4.37 12.18
N LEU A 313 15.98 5.69 12.21
CA LEU A 313 16.82 6.58 11.40
C LEU A 313 18.23 6.55 11.97
N PRO A 314 19.28 6.32 11.16
CA PRO A 314 20.65 6.42 11.65
C PRO A 314 20.87 7.86 12.13
N GLY A 315 21.14 8.05 13.44
CA GLY A 315 21.42 9.36 14.05
C GLY A 315 20.28 10.05 14.78
N ALA A 316 19.07 9.48 14.85
CA ALA A 316 18.04 9.97 15.76
C ALA A 316 18.34 9.49 17.19
N THR A 317 19.06 10.28 17.99
CA THR A 317 19.07 10.13 19.43
C THR A 317 17.62 10.26 19.90
N SER A 318 17.11 9.21 20.56
CA SER A 318 15.82 9.22 21.23
C SER A 318 15.81 10.36 22.27
N VAL A 319 15.22 11.49 21.90
CA VAL A 319 14.85 12.51 22.89
C VAL A 319 13.60 11.97 23.56
N ALA A 320 13.76 11.47 24.76
CA ALA A 320 12.62 11.11 25.61
C ALA A 320 11.66 12.32 25.70
N PRO A 321 10.34 12.12 25.62
CA PRO A 321 9.39 13.20 25.82
C PRO A 321 9.63 13.80 27.21
N PRO A 322 9.56 15.14 27.37
CA PRO A 322 9.71 15.76 28.69
C PRO A 322 8.66 15.17 29.63
N PRO A 323 9.00 14.97 30.91
CA PRO A 323 8.06 14.49 31.89
C PRO A 323 6.84 15.44 31.92
N SER A 324 5.64 14.88 31.86
CA SER A 324 4.39 15.61 32.01
C SER A 324 4.44 16.40 33.31
N SER A 325 4.53 17.74 33.21
CA SER A 325 4.35 18.63 34.36
C SER A 325 2.90 18.43 34.86
N GLU A 326 2.78 17.91 36.07
CA GLU A 326 1.53 17.90 36.81
C GLU A 326 1.06 19.36 36.96
N ILE A 327 -0.05 19.69 36.28
CA ILE A 327 -0.75 20.96 36.52
C ILE A 327 -1.55 20.78 37.79
N SER A 328 -1.04 21.32 38.90
CA SER A 328 -1.83 21.48 40.12
C SER A 328 -3.01 22.41 39.84
N PRO A 329 -4.22 22.06 40.31
CA PRO A 329 -5.36 22.96 40.21
C PRO A 329 -5.23 24.10 41.24
N GLU A 330 -4.74 25.24 40.77
CA GLU A 330 -4.76 26.46 41.58
C GLU A 330 -6.15 27.09 41.51
N ALA A 331 -6.72 27.35 42.70
CA ALA A 331 -8.08 27.83 42.90
C ALA A 331 -8.30 29.21 42.31
N LEU A 332 -9.38 29.37 41.55
CA LEU A 332 -9.88 30.66 41.09
C LEU A 332 -10.53 31.42 42.29
N PRO A 333 -10.23 32.70 42.50
CA PRO A 333 -10.91 33.50 43.52
C PRO A 333 -12.33 33.86 43.06
N VAL A 334 -13.30 33.60 43.93
CA VAL A 334 -14.68 34.07 43.83
C VAL A 334 -14.66 35.58 44.03
N LYS A 335 -15.20 36.35 43.05
CA LYS A 335 -15.55 37.77 43.27
C LYS A 335 -17.04 37.88 43.57
N GLU A 336 -17.32 38.59 44.63
CA GLU A 336 -18.63 39.06 45.03
C GLU A 336 -19.30 39.96 44.00
#